data_deba9ad43511ecc026523eaccbf0db6d
#
_entry.id   deba9ad43511ecc026523eaccbf0db6d
#
_cell.length_a   1.000
_cell.length_b   1.000
_cell.length_c   1.000
_cell.angle_alpha   90.00
_cell.angle_beta   90.00
_cell.angle_gamma   90.00
#
_symmetry.space_group_name_H-M   'P 1'
#
loop_
_entity.id
_entity.type
_entity.pdbx_description
1 polymer ?
#
loop_
_entity_poly.entity_id
_entity_poly.type
_entity_poly.pdbx_seq_one_letter_code
_entity_poly.pdbx_strand_id
1 'polypeptide(L)'
;VKVMGFRDTNHVDLTIATAFVDRYISSENQYFQRKVEMLQEINEFLKKTYSMKITANMNCLDSKNKGISGLYMTVLGTSADSADSGQVGRGNMASRVISPSRPAGAEATAGKNPTSHIGKIYNVLSFKIANEIHAQVSGLDEVCVWMYNVIGRPINEPKAVIVQPFIERQLHDAEKNQISEIVENNLQNIHEFCNELISGKYPIV
;
A
#
# COMPACT_ATOMS: atom_id res chain seq x y z
N VAL A 1 -9.07 -10.60 8.72
CA VAL A 1 -9.55 -9.30 8.19
C VAL A 1 -8.45 -8.28 8.28
N LYS A 2 -8.21 -7.53 7.21
CA LYS A 2 -7.34 -6.34 7.18
C LYS A 2 -8.19 -5.13 6.84
N VAL A 3 -7.97 -4.02 7.54
CA VAL A 3 -8.66 -2.75 7.28
C VAL A 3 -7.63 -1.67 7.09
N MET A 4 -7.74 -0.94 6.00
CA MET A 4 -6.91 0.20 5.69
C MET A 4 -7.80 1.42 5.54
N GLY A 5 -7.50 2.51 6.26
CA GLY A 5 -8.25 3.74 6.22
C GLY A 5 -7.42 4.90 5.70
N PHE A 6 -8.00 5.67 4.80
CA PHE A 6 -7.44 6.94 4.34
C PHE A 6 -8.43 8.06 4.71
N ARG A 7 -7.97 9.01 5.50
CA ARG A 7 -8.78 10.16 5.90
C ARG A 7 -8.32 11.42 5.17
N ASP A 8 -9.29 12.04 4.52
CA ASP A 8 -9.12 13.39 3.97
C ASP A 8 -10.19 14.31 4.59
N THR A 9 -9.73 15.22 5.43
CA THR A 9 -10.58 16.14 6.19
C THR A 9 -11.71 15.44 6.96
N ASN A 10 -12.95 15.49 6.47
CA ASN A 10 -14.15 14.89 7.07
C ASN A 10 -14.63 13.63 6.31
N HIS A 11 -13.85 13.10 5.41
CA HIS A 11 -14.15 11.88 4.68
C HIS A 11 -13.12 10.79 4.98
N VAL A 12 -13.57 9.57 5.22
CA VAL A 12 -12.73 8.39 5.40
C VAL A 12 -13.07 7.34 4.35
N ASP A 13 -12.07 6.93 3.58
CA ASP A 13 -12.16 5.78 2.68
C ASP A 13 -11.61 4.54 3.39
N LEU A 14 -12.42 3.50 3.55
CA LEU A 14 -12.02 2.22 4.10
C LEU A 14 -11.88 1.19 2.99
N THR A 15 -10.75 0.50 2.96
CA THR A 15 -10.52 -0.69 2.14
C THR A 15 -10.40 -1.89 3.07
N ILE A 16 -11.30 -2.83 2.93
CA ILE A 16 -11.43 -4.01 3.79
C ILE A 16 -11.05 -5.24 2.96
N ALA A 17 -10.12 -6.04 3.46
CA ALA A 17 -9.79 -7.34 2.89
C ALA A 17 -10.19 -8.43 3.89
N THR A 18 -11.19 -9.22 3.51
CA THR A 18 -11.75 -10.30 4.33
C THR A 18 -11.62 -11.62 3.60
N ALA A 19 -10.79 -12.51 4.10
CA ALA A 19 -10.68 -13.87 3.59
C ALA A 19 -11.91 -14.67 4.05
N PHE A 20 -12.75 -15.08 3.12
CA PHE A 20 -13.85 -15.99 3.39
C PHE A 20 -13.31 -17.42 3.58
N VAL A 21 -13.90 -18.17 4.47
CA VAL A 21 -13.52 -19.58 4.69
C VAL A 21 -14.34 -20.46 3.75
N ASP A 22 -13.65 -21.20 2.91
CA ASP A 22 -14.21 -21.98 1.78
C ASP A 22 -15.30 -22.94 2.19
N ARG A 23 -15.15 -23.66 3.31
CA ARG A 23 -16.15 -24.61 3.82
C ARG A 23 -17.53 -24.01 4.10
N TYR A 24 -17.64 -22.69 4.16
CA TYR A 24 -18.92 -21.99 4.39
C TYR A 24 -19.48 -21.37 3.11
N ILE A 25 -18.80 -21.54 1.98
CA ILE A 25 -19.18 -20.96 0.68
C ILE A 25 -19.33 -22.08 -0.34
N SER A 26 -20.57 -22.35 -0.74
CA SER A 26 -20.88 -23.47 -1.65
C SER A 26 -20.84 -23.07 -3.14
N SER A 27 -20.85 -21.79 -3.45
CA SER A 27 -20.84 -21.28 -4.83
C SER A 27 -20.35 -19.85 -4.94
N GLU A 28 -19.91 -19.45 -6.14
CA GLU A 28 -19.52 -18.07 -6.44
C GLU A 28 -20.68 -17.07 -6.17
N ASN A 29 -21.91 -17.44 -6.52
CA ASN A 29 -23.07 -16.60 -6.24
C ASN A 29 -23.28 -16.39 -4.75
N GLN A 30 -23.15 -17.45 -3.94
CA GLN A 30 -23.25 -17.34 -2.50
C GLN A 30 -22.14 -16.45 -1.92
N TYR A 31 -20.92 -16.56 -2.44
CA TYR A 31 -19.81 -15.69 -2.03
C TYR A 31 -20.17 -14.20 -2.22
N PHE A 32 -20.60 -13.82 -3.42
CA PHE A 32 -20.96 -12.43 -3.71
C PHE A 32 -22.17 -11.96 -2.92
N GLN A 33 -23.15 -12.82 -2.68
CA GLN A 33 -24.27 -12.50 -1.80
C GLN A 33 -23.80 -12.20 -0.38
N ARG A 34 -23.01 -13.09 0.22
CA ARG A 34 -22.45 -12.89 1.57
C ARG A 34 -21.57 -11.65 1.67
N LYS A 35 -20.79 -11.35 0.64
CA LYS A 35 -19.99 -10.12 0.56
C LYS A 35 -20.87 -8.87 0.60
N VAL A 36 -21.98 -8.84 -0.13
CA VAL A 36 -22.93 -7.72 -0.11
C VAL A 36 -23.60 -7.57 1.24
N GLU A 37 -24.11 -8.66 1.84
CA GLU A 37 -24.73 -8.67 3.16
C GLU A 37 -23.75 -8.11 4.23
N MET A 38 -22.53 -8.61 4.27
CA MET A 38 -21.50 -8.14 5.20
C MET A 38 -21.17 -6.66 5.01
N LEU A 39 -21.04 -6.20 3.77
CA LEU A 39 -20.74 -4.79 3.50
C LEU A 39 -21.91 -3.88 3.90
N GLN A 40 -23.15 -4.33 3.77
CA GLN A 40 -24.34 -3.60 4.24
C GLN A 40 -24.32 -3.45 5.76
N GLU A 41 -24.09 -4.53 6.49
CA GLU A 41 -23.99 -4.49 7.97
C GLU A 41 -22.86 -3.57 8.45
N ILE A 42 -21.70 -3.61 7.80
CA ILE A 42 -20.60 -2.71 8.09
C ILE A 42 -21.01 -1.25 7.86
N ASN A 43 -21.64 -0.93 6.74
CA ASN A 43 -22.08 0.42 6.44
C ASN A 43 -23.14 0.93 7.43
N GLU A 44 -24.05 0.07 7.88
CA GLU A 44 -25.02 0.42 8.91
C GLU A 44 -24.36 0.68 10.25
N PHE A 45 -23.43 -0.16 10.66
CA PHE A 45 -22.64 0.05 11.87
C PHE A 45 -21.88 1.38 11.83
N LEU A 46 -21.19 1.66 10.72
CA LEU A 46 -20.43 2.90 10.54
C LEU A 46 -21.33 4.15 10.61
N LYS A 47 -22.49 4.12 9.97
CA LYS A 47 -23.47 5.22 10.01
C LYS A 47 -24.05 5.47 11.41
N LYS A 48 -24.23 4.42 12.20
CA LYS A 48 -24.73 4.54 13.58
C LYS A 48 -23.66 5.06 14.54
N THR A 49 -22.40 4.74 14.27
CA THR A 49 -21.29 4.98 15.22
C THR A 49 -20.59 6.32 14.99
N TYR A 50 -20.51 6.76 13.72
CA TYR A 50 -19.70 7.93 13.34
C TYR A 50 -20.52 8.97 12.57
N SER A 51 -20.26 10.25 12.88
CA SER A 51 -20.89 11.40 12.20
C SER A 51 -20.17 11.82 10.91
N MET A 52 -18.94 11.34 10.69
CA MET A 52 -18.17 11.66 9.49
C MET A 52 -18.64 10.83 8.28
N LYS A 53 -18.37 11.34 7.09
CA LYS A 53 -18.64 10.59 5.85
C LYS A 53 -17.61 9.44 5.71
N ILE A 54 -18.10 8.20 5.65
CA ILE A 54 -17.26 7.01 5.49
C ILE A 54 -17.71 6.25 4.23
N THR A 55 -16.77 5.90 3.38
CA THR A 55 -16.97 4.99 2.25
C THR A 55 -16.21 3.71 2.54
N ALA A 56 -16.87 2.56 2.50
CA ALA A 56 -16.23 1.26 2.72
C ALA A 56 -16.29 0.41 1.45
N ASN A 57 -15.16 -0.16 1.08
CA ASN A 57 -15.01 -1.12 -0.01
C ASN A 57 -14.43 -2.43 0.52
N MET A 58 -14.91 -3.57 0.02
CA MET A 58 -14.47 -4.87 0.47
C MET A 58 -14.00 -5.73 -0.70
N ASN A 59 -12.86 -6.40 -0.52
CA ASN A 59 -12.30 -7.35 -1.49
C ASN A 59 -12.36 -6.81 -2.93
N CYS A 60 -11.68 -5.69 -3.18
CA CYS A 60 -11.78 -4.93 -4.43
C CYS A 60 -11.23 -5.67 -5.66
N LEU A 61 -10.44 -6.74 -5.47
CA LEU A 61 -9.90 -7.55 -6.56
C LEU A 61 -10.81 -8.69 -7.00
N ASP A 62 -11.93 -8.92 -6.31
CA ASP A 62 -12.86 -9.97 -6.68
C ASP A 62 -13.43 -9.77 -8.08
N SER A 63 -13.51 -10.84 -8.83
CA SER A 63 -13.94 -10.84 -10.23
C SER A 63 -14.93 -11.98 -10.48
N LYS A 64 -16.16 -11.64 -10.90
CA LYS A 64 -17.18 -12.61 -11.25
C LYS A 64 -16.80 -13.45 -12.48
N ASN A 65 -17.34 -14.64 -12.56
CA ASN A 65 -17.18 -15.58 -13.66
C ASN A 65 -15.73 -16.09 -13.85
N LYS A 66 -14.94 -16.06 -12.78
CA LYS A 66 -13.59 -16.62 -12.75
C LYS A 66 -13.45 -17.82 -11.79
N GLY A 67 -14.56 -18.28 -11.22
CA GLY A 67 -14.54 -19.34 -10.22
C GLY A 67 -13.70 -18.96 -9.01
N ILE A 68 -13.05 -19.95 -8.39
CA ILE A 68 -12.25 -19.74 -7.16
C ILE A 68 -11.12 -18.72 -7.36
N SER A 69 -10.53 -18.63 -8.54
CA SER A 69 -9.45 -17.67 -8.81
C SER A 69 -9.87 -16.20 -8.79
N GLY A 70 -11.16 -15.94 -8.88
CA GLY A 70 -11.75 -14.60 -8.80
C GLY A 70 -12.28 -14.21 -7.42
N LEU A 71 -12.05 -15.04 -6.39
CA LEU A 71 -12.64 -14.87 -5.07
C LEU A 71 -11.53 -14.82 -4.00
N TYR A 72 -11.73 -13.99 -2.98
CA TYR A 72 -10.84 -14.02 -1.82
C TYR A 72 -11.31 -15.07 -0.80
N MET A 73 -11.01 -16.33 -1.08
CA MET A 73 -11.30 -17.48 -0.21
C MET A 73 -10.01 -18.14 0.26
N THR A 74 -10.06 -18.72 1.44
CA THR A 74 -8.96 -19.43 2.08
C THR A 74 -9.50 -20.59 2.89
N VAL A 75 -8.65 -21.56 3.21
CA VAL A 75 -9.03 -22.73 4.02
C VAL A 75 -9.22 -22.35 5.49
N LEU A 76 -8.37 -21.48 6.03
CA LEU A 76 -8.29 -21.18 7.46
C LEU A 76 -8.67 -19.74 7.83
N GLY A 77 -9.16 -18.94 6.89
CA GLY A 77 -9.48 -17.53 7.13
C GLY A 77 -8.25 -16.59 7.14
N THR A 78 -7.11 -17.07 6.68
CA THR A 78 -5.86 -16.31 6.51
C THR A 78 -5.23 -16.63 5.17
N SER A 79 -4.48 -15.70 4.57
CA SER A 79 -3.74 -15.93 3.32
C SER A 79 -2.36 -16.55 3.53
N ALA A 80 -2.12 -17.20 4.66
CA ALA A 80 -0.88 -17.93 4.92
C ALA A 80 -0.62 -19.10 3.93
N ASP A 81 -1.67 -19.61 3.32
CA ASP A 81 -1.66 -20.62 2.26
C ASP A 81 -1.21 -20.07 0.89
N SER A 82 -1.14 -18.76 0.73
CA SER A 82 -0.67 -18.11 -0.51
C SER A 82 0.86 -17.98 -0.60
N ALA A 83 1.59 -18.61 0.30
CA ALA A 83 3.04 -18.84 0.29
C ALA A 83 3.90 -17.60 -0.03
N ASP A 84 3.85 -16.58 0.79
CA ASP A 84 4.95 -15.63 0.87
C ASP A 84 6.12 -16.34 1.56
N SER A 85 7.18 -16.66 0.80
CA SER A 85 8.37 -17.29 1.36
C SER A 85 9.46 -16.25 1.62
N GLY A 86 10.09 -16.32 2.77
CA GLY A 86 11.22 -15.47 3.14
C GLY A 86 11.36 -15.38 4.65
N GLN A 87 12.60 -15.25 5.09
CA GLN A 87 12.87 -14.98 6.50
C GLN A 87 12.61 -13.50 6.80
N VAL A 88 11.77 -13.25 7.79
CA VAL A 88 11.43 -11.90 8.22
C VAL A 88 11.77 -11.76 9.70
N GLY A 89 12.50 -10.70 10.04
CA GLY A 89 12.84 -10.36 11.41
C GLY A 89 12.80 -8.85 11.64
N ARG A 90 13.11 -8.43 12.83
CA ARG A 90 13.29 -7.01 13.13
C ARG A 90 14.48 -6.47 12.34
N GLY A 91 14.36 -5.29 11.74
CA GLY A 91 15.37 -4.70 10.88
C GLY A 91 15.32 -5.14 9.41
N ASN A 92 14.46 -6.08 9.02
CA ASN A 92 14.20 -6.43 7.61
C ASN A 92 13.36 -5.34 6.90
N MET A 93 13.81 -4.12 6.97
CA MET A 93 13.17 -2.94 6.38
C MET A 93 14.05 -2.38 5.26
N ALA A 94 13.46 -1.61 4.35
CA ALA A 94 14.19 -0.92 3.30
C ALA A 94 15.28 0.02 3.85
N SER A 95 15.08 0.58 5.04
CA SER A 95 16.06 1.40 5.77
C SER A 95 17.21 0.62 6.38
N ARG A 96 17.08 -0.70 6.55
CA ARG A 96 18.02 -1.62 7.23
C ARG A 96 18.31 -1.28 8.70
N VAL A 97 17.62 -0.33 9.27
CA VAL A 97 17.76 0.08 10.67
C VAL A 97 16.39 0.26 11.32
N ILE A 98 16.32 -0.06 12.62
CA ILE A 98 15.17 0.28 13.44
C ILE A 98 15.41 1.68 13.98
N SER A 99 14.70 2.65 13.42
CA SER A 99 14.84 4.05 13.86
C SER A 99 13.96 4.33 15.06
N PRO A 100 14.47 4.95 16.12
CA PRO A 100 13.69 5.37 17.27
C PRO A 100 12.89 6.66 17.04
N SER A 101 13.23 7.46 16.03
CA SER A 101 12.69 8.81 15.85
C SER A 101 12.14 9.09 14.45
N ARG A 102 12.43 8.24 13.46
CA ARG A 102 11.96 8.43 12.08
C ARG A 102 10.78 7.55 11.76
N PRO A 103 9.81 8.03 10.98
CA PRO A 103 8.73 7.19 10.51
C PRO A 103 9.25 5.99 9.72
N ALA A 104 8.72 4.81 10.00
CA ALA A 104 9.07 3.60 9.28
C ALA A 104 7.82 2.76 9.01
N GLY A 105 7.75 2.14 7.83
CA GLY A 105 6.72 1.16 7.53
C GLY A 105 6.95 -0.12 8.33
N ALA A 106 5.87 -0.72 8.83
CA ALA A 106 5.94 -2.00 9.56
C ALA A 106 6.12 -3.20 8.62
N GLU A 107 5.96 -3.03 7.33
CA GLU A 107 6.07 -4.08 6.32
C GLU A 107 7.54 -4.36 5.99
N ALA A 108 7.97 -5.62 6.21
CA ALA A 108 9.26 -6.07 5.73
C ALA A 108 9.27 -6.22 4.20
N THR A 109 10.39 -5.91 3.56
CA THR A 109 10.55 -6.05 2.11
C THR A 109 10.96 -7.45 1.67
N ALA A 110 11.66 -8.18 2.53
CA ALA A 110 12.06 -9.57 2.29
C ALA A 110 10.85 -10.50 2.08
N GLY A 111 10.99 -11.51 1.24
CA GLY A 111 9.97 -12.52 0.97
C GLY A 111 8.76 -12.08 0.14
N LYS A 112 8.67 -10.81 -0.25
CA LYS A 112 7.54 -10.29 -1.04
C LYS A 112 7.85 -10.23 -2.53
N ASN A 113 6.82 -10.42 -3.37
CA ASN A 113 6.94 -10.38 -4.83
C ASN A 113 7.33 -8.97 -5.32
N PRO A 114 8.41 -8.82 -6.10
CA PRO A 114 8.91 -7.52 -6.56
C PRO A 114 8.07 -6.87 -7.67
N THR A 115 7.12 -7.60 -8.28
CA THR A 115 6.30 -7.08 -9.38
C THR A 115 4.87 -6.77 -9.00
N SER A 116 4.40 -7.25 -7.85
CA SER A 116 2.99 -7.12 -7.47
C SER A 116 2.76 -6.69 -6.02
N HIS A 117 3.74 -6.91 -5.13
CA HIS A 117 3.52 -6.61 -3.72
C HIS A 117 3.95 -5.20 -3.37
N ILE A 118 2.96 -4.35 -3.14
CA ILE A 118 3.15 -2.93 -2.79
C ILE A 118 4.03 -2.73 -1.55
N GLY A 119 3.98 -3.64 -0.57
CA GLY A 119 4.82 -3.63 0.62
C GLY A 119 6.32 -3.73 0.33
N LYS A 120 6.73 -4.32 -0.81
CA LYS A 120 8.12 -4.26 -1.30
C LYS A 120 8.32 -3.04 -2.18
N ILE A 121 7.49 -2.89 -3.22
CA ILE A 121 7.67 -1.89 -4.27
C ILE A 121 7.70 -0.48 -3.67
N TYR A 122 6.69 -0.09 -2.89
CA TYR A 122 6.61 1.26 -2.35
C TYR A 122 7.62 1.53 -1.22
N ASN A 123 7.93 0.52 -0.40
CA ASN A 123 8.94 0.73 0.63
C ASN A 123 10.31 1.03 0.01
N VAL A 124 10.73 0.32 -1.03
CA VAL A 124 12.02 0.59 -1.69
C VAL A 124 11.95 1.86 -2.54
N LEU A 125 10.84 2.06 -3.27
CA LEU A 125 10.65 3.23 -4.12
C LEU A 125 10.62 4.54 -3.31
N SER A 126 10.01 4.56 -2.14
CA SER A 126 9.99 5.75 -1.27
C SER A 126 11.40 6.17 -0.84
N PHE A 127 12.29 5.22 -0.57
CA PHE A 127 13.71 5.52 -0.29
C PHE A 127 14.46 6.03 -1.53
N LYS A 128 14.20 5.44 -2.70
CA LYS A 128 14.77 5.91 -3.97
C LYS A 128 14.37 7.35 -4.22
N ILE A 129 13.09 7.67 -4.14
CA ILE A 129 12.54 9.02 -4.34
C ILE A 129 13.14 10.00 -3.31
N ALA A 130 13.18 9.63 -2.02
CA ALA A 130 13.74 10.49 -0.99
C ALA A 130 15.22 10.82 -1.25
N ASN A 131 16.02 9.82 -1.65
CA ASN A 131 17.43 10.02 -2.00
C ASN A 131 17.61 10.90 -3.24
N GLU A 132 16.77 10.75 -4.26
CA GLU A 132 16.82 11.60 -5.46
C GLU A 132 16.45 13.04 -5.15
N ILE A 133 15.42 13.27 -4.35
CA ILE A 133 15.03 14.62 -3.89
C ILE A 133 16.17 15.24 -3.09
N HIS A 134 16.73 14.52 -2.11
CA HIS A 134 17.82 15.03 -1.29
C HIS A 134 19.09 15.37 -2.10
N ALA A 135 19.37 14.60 -3.14
CA ALA A 135 20.54 14.81 -4.00
C ALA A 135 20.34 16.00 -4.99
N GLN A 136 19.12 16.28 -5.41
CA GLN A 136 18.83 17.25 -6.47
C GLN A 136 18.32 18.60 -5.94
N VAL A 137 17.69 18.63 -4.77
CA VAL A 137 17.18 19.86 -4.15
C VAL A 137 18.13 20.30 -3.04
N SER A 138 18.75 21.47 -3.23
CA SER A 138 19.80 21.96 -2.34
C SER A 138 19.26 22.42 -0.98
N GLY A 139 20.05 22.19 0.07
CA GLY A 139 19.78 22.72 1.41
C GLY A 139 18.75 21.92 2.21
N LEU A 140 18.41 20.72 1.78
CA LEU A 140 17.59 19.80 2.56
C LEU A 140 18.46 19.05 3.59
N ASP A 141 18.04 19.09 4.85
CA ASP A 141 18.69 18.30 5.92
C ASP A 141 18.23 16.84 5.86
N GLU A 142 16.94 16.62 5.60
CA GLU A 142 16.32 15.31 5.53
C GLU A 142 15.08 15.35 4.63
N VAL A 143 14.71 14.19 4.06
CA VAL A 143 13.47 14.02 3.30
C VAL A 143 12.78 12.74 3.75
N CYS A 144 11.50 12.84 4.12
CA CYS A 144 10.63 11.69 4.32
C CYS A 144 9.61 11.58 3.18
N VAL A 145 9.43 10.38 2.65
CA VAL A 145 8.46 10.11 1.60
C VAL A 145 7.52 9.01 2.05
N TRP A 146 6.22 9.29 2.07
CA TRP A 146 5.17 8.31 2.32
C TRP A 146 4.39 8.06 1.04
N MET A 147 4.22 6.80 0.70
CA MET A 147 3.42 6.38 -0.43
C MET A 147 2.24 5.57 0.08
N TYR A 148 1.05 5.95 -0.30
CA TYR A 148 -0.19 5.26 0.07
C TYR A 148 -0.98 4.87 -1.17
N ASN A 149 -1.41 3.62 -1.23
CA ASN A 149 -2.32 3.16 -2.26
C ASN A 149 -3.42 2.28 -1.66
N VAL A 150 -4.46 2.03 -2.44
CA VAL A 150 -5.58 1.15 -2.09
C VAL A 150 -5.59 -0.06 -3.01
N ILE A 151 -6.01 -1.20 -2.47
CA ILE A 151 -6.14 -2.44 -3.24
C ILE A 151 -7.10 -2.23 -4.42
N GLY A 152 -6.67 -2.62 -5.63
CA GLY A 152 -7.44 -2.47 -6.86
C GLY A 152 -7.05 -1.26 -7.71
N ARG A 153 -6.16 -0.39 -7.23
CA ARG A 153 -5.58 0.69 -8.05
C ARG A 153 -4.25 0.25 -8.67
N PRO A 154 -3.92 0.77 -9.87
CA PRO A 154 -2.59 0.58 -10.45
C PRO A 154 -1.48 1.09 -9.51
N ILE A 155 -0.33 0.41 -9.52
CA ILE A 155 0.79 0.77 -8.64
C ILE A 155 1.48 2.09 -9.02
N ASN A 156 1.35 2.52 -10.26
CA ASN A 156 1.83 3.83 -10.74
C ASN A 156 0.86 4.98 -10.46
N GLU A 157 -0.32 4.68 -9.87
CA GLU A 157 -1.33 5.66 -9.52
C GLU A 157 -1.65 5.62 -8.01
N PRO A 158 -0.71 5.96 -7.14
CA PRO A 158 -0.95 5.96 -5.70
C PRO A 158 -2.14 6.85 -5.32
N LYS A 159 -2.84 6.49 -4.25
CA LYS A 159 -3.91 7.35 -3.69
C LYS A 159 -3.32 8.67 -3.17
N ALA A 160 -2.12 8.59 -2.59
CA ALA A 160 -1.37 9.76 -2.15
C ALA A 160 0.14 9.49 -2.12
N VAL A 161 0.93 10.50 -2.45
CA VAL A 161 2.35 10.60 -2.16
C VAL A 161 2.56 11.85 -1.34
N ILE A 162 3.15 11.73 -0.17
CA ILE A 162 3.44 12.84 0.72
C ILE A 162 4.95 12.93 0.82
N VAL A 163 5.49 14.10 0.48
CA VAL A 163 6.90 14.41 0.64
C VAL A 163 7.03 15.46 1.74
N GLN A 164 7.77 15.14 2.78
CA GLN A 164 8.10 16.06 3.86
C GLN A 164 9.59 16.36 3.82
N PRO A 165 9.98 17.50 3.26
CA PRO A 165 11.35 17.98 3.35
C PRO A 165 11.59 18.63 4.72
N PHE A 166 12.77 18.43 5.29
CA PHE A 166 13.26 19.13 6.48
C PHE A 166 14.30 20.17 6.00
N ILE A 167 13.99 21.43 6.24
CA ILE A 167 14.77 22.57 5.80
C ILE A 167 14.44 23.78 6.69
N GLU A 168 15.45 24.60 7.03
CA GLU A 168 15.27 25.76 7.92
C GLU A 168 14.47 26.92 7.30
N ARG A 169 14.24 26.89 6.00
CA ARG A 169 13.49 27.91 5.23
C ARG A 169 12.27 27.32 4.53
N GLN A 170 11.45 28.18 3.96
CA GLN A 170 10.40 27.73 3.05
C GLN A 170 10.98 27.30 1.69
N LEU A 171 10.41 26.24 1.10
CA LEU A 171 10.72 25.83 -0.26
C LEU A 171 10.22 26.88 -1.27
N HIS A 172 11.05 27.22 -2.25
CA HIS A 172 10.63 27.98 -3.41
C HIS A 172 9.74 27.15 -4.34
N ASP A 173 8.92 27.79 -5.14
CA ASP A 173 8.01 27.07 -6.06
C ASP A 173 8.75 26.22 -7.10
N ALA A 174 9.93 26.67 -7.55
CA ALA A 174 10.78 25.88 -8.44
C ALA A 174 11.23 24.56 -7.78
N GLU A 175 11.55 24.57 -6.48
CA GLU A 175 11.95 23.39 -5.74
C GLU A 175 10.76 22.43 -5.52
N LYS A 176 9.56 22.98 -5.25
CA LYS A 176 8.33 22.18 -5.15
C LYS A 176 8.00 21.49 -6.48
N ASN A 177 8.16 22.21 -7.59
CA ASN A 177 7.95 21.65 -8.93
C ASN A 177 8.98 20.55 -9.22
N GLN A 178 10.25 20.77 -8.90
CA GLN A 178 11.29 19.77 -9.05
C GLN A 178 11.00 18.50 -8.24
N ILE A 179 10.56 18.64 -6.99
CA ILE A 179 10.13 17.51 -6.14
C ILE A 179 8.98 16.76 -6.80
N SER A 180 7.97 17.47 -7.32
CA SER A 180 6.84 16.84 -8.00
C SER A 180 7.28 16.09 -9.27
N GLU A 181 8.16 16.66 -10.07
CA GLU A 181 8.72 16.03 -11.27
C GLU A 181 9.50 14.73 -10.93
N ILE A 182 10.28 14.75 -9.86
CA ILE A 182 11.01 13.55 -9.40
C ILE A 182 10.02 12.43 -9.03
N VAL A 183 8.98 12.75 -8.28
CA VAL A 183 7.94 11.79 -7.89
C VAL A 183 7.24 11.24 -9.12
N GLU A 184 6.77 12.10 -10.02
CA GLU A 184 6.04 11.71 -11.23
C GLU A 184 6.89 10.83 -12.16
N ASN A 185 8.15 11.21 -12.39
CA ASN A 185 9.08 10.41 -13.19
C ASN A 185 9.29 9.00 -12.63
N ASN A 186 9.41 8.87 -11.31
CA ASN A 186 9.54 7.56 -10.67
C ASN A 186 8.27 6.72 -10.81
N LEU A 187 7.09 7.32 -10.72
CA LEU A 187 5.82 6.62 -10.91
C LEU A 187 5.59 6.21 -12.37
N GLN A 188 5.93 7.05 -13.32
CA GLN A 188 5.84 6.73 -14.75
C GLN A 188 6.77 5.57 -15.14
N ASN A 189 7.95 5.50 -14.54
CA ASN A 189 8.96 4.47 -14.80
C ASN A 189 8.92 3.29 -13.81
N ILE A 190 7.79 3.07 -13.12
CA ILE A 190 7.69 2.04 -12.07
C ILE A 190 7.94 0.61 -12.58
N HIS A 191 7.66 0.32 -13.85
CA HIS A 191 7.96 -0.97 -14.47
C HIS A 191 9.45 -1.22 -14.57
N GLU A 192 10.24 -0.21 -14.95
CA GLU A 192 11.70 -0.30 -14.97
C GLU A 192 12.24 -0.52 -13.56
N PHE A 193 11.72 0.24 -12.59
CA PHE A 193 12.06 0.04 -11.19
C PHE A 193 11.76 -1.38 -10.69
N CYS A 194 10.63 -1.99 -11.08
CA CYS A 194 10.34 -3.39 -10.75
C CYS A 194 11.37 -4.36 -11.35
N ASN A 195 11.82 -4.11 -12.59
CA ASN A 195 12.89 -4.89 -13.21
C ASN A 195 14.22 -4.73 -12.47
N GLU A 196 14.53 -3.53 -12.00
CA GLU A 196 15.70 -3.28 -11.15
C GLU A 196 15.62 -4.02 -9.81
N LEU A 197 14.42 -4.11 -9.20
CA LEU A 197 14.18 -4.93 -8.00
C LEU A 197 14.43 -6.41 -8.25
N ILE A 198 13.95 -6.94 -9.39
CA ILE A 198 14.15 -8.34 -9.78
C ILE A 198 15.64 -8.63 -9.99
N SER A 199 16.38 -7.71 -10.59
CA SER A 199 17.82 -7.86 -10.84
C SER A 199 18.69 -7.77 -9.58
N GLY A 200 18.10 -7.43 -8.43
CA GLY A 200 18.85 -7.26 -7.18
C GLY A 200 19.63 -5.95 -7.08
N LYS A 201 19.31 -4.95 -7.90
CA LYS A 201 19.98 -3.63 -7.86
C LYS A 201 19.79 -2.94 -6.49
N TYR A 202 18.65 -3.15 -5.86
CA TYR A 202 18.36 -2.66 -4.53
C TYR A 202 18.53 -3.79 -3.52
N PRO A 203 19.41 -3.63 -2.53
CA PRO A 203 19.58 -4.65 -1.51
C PRO A 203 18.35 -4.73 -0.62
N ILE A 204 17.76 -5.91 -0.59
CA ILE A 204 16.62 -6.28 0.25
C ILE A 204 17.17 -7.12 1.41
N VAL A 205 17.00 -6.66 2.62
CA VAL A 205 17.42 -7.35 3.85
C VAL A 205 16.22 -7.59 4.74
#